data_b075471b255c3913dff18db721cc120a
#
_entry.id   b075471b255c3913dff18db721cc120a
#
_cell.length_a   1.000
_cell.length_b   1.000
_cell.length_c   1.000
_cell.angle_alpha   90.00
_cell.angle_beta   90.00
_cell.angle_gamma   90.00
#
_symmetry.space_group_name_H-M   'P 1'
#
loop_
_entity.id
_entity.type
_entity.pdbx_description
1 polymer ?
#
loop_
_entity_poly.entity_id
_entity_poly.type
_entity_poly.pdbx_seq_one_letter_code
_entity_poly.pdbx_strand_id
1 'polypeptide(L)'
;MKSTFFILFIIKRTALKKDGTAPLLCRITINGTASSFSCKLSVNPEQWDAKSGKASGNDSASKRVNRELKKIHKGVCKHYEQIFNGIGPLTAERVKISYLGLDRHCRTLLQVFKNHNEEYEQLVKNGVRRLSTYQRYCSVYDHLKKFLYYQYKLKDIALVDIRSSFITDFEVFLRKKRKCANNTVCVYITPLRKMIAIAQNNGWLDYNPFCGHKISLQRKDRVHLTMDEVENIVNMSFTKHRKSYECIRDLFIFCVYTGISYIDLKNLTKENLKQSGNEIWICFQRYKTGVICNVPLLKIPSEILAKYANKDKTGILLPVPTYATLLFGIKRIAEMCGIKKHITWHMSRHTFASEICLLNGVPIETISRMLGHTDVKTTQIYAKTSDAVIRRDMMKLSERLDSFIQS
;
A
#
# COMPACT_ATOMS: atom_id res chain seq x y z
N MET A 1 -28.61 -10.78 -24.60
CA MET A 1 -28.19 -11.05 -26.00
C MET A 1 -27.67 -12.46 -26.11
N LYS A 2 -28.14 -13.25 -27.11
CA LYS A 2 -27.57 -14.58 -27.37
C LYS A 2 -26.16 -14.41 -27.92
N SER A 3 -25.16 -15.05 -27.28
CA SER A 3 -23.78 -15.04 -27.75
C SER A 3 -23.68 -15.88 -29.04
N THR A 4 -23.04 -15.35 -30.08
CA THR A 4 -22.75 -16.09 -31.30
C THR A 4 -21.46 -16.87 -31.10
N PHE A 5 -21.48 -18.19 -31.38
CA PHE A 5 -20.34 -19.08 -31.25
C PHE A 5 -20.21 -19.98 -32.47
N PHE A 6 -19.07 -19.95 -33.15
CA PHE A 6 -18.76 -20.75 -34.33
C PHE A 6 -17.37 -21.35 -34.23
N ILE A 7 -17.23 -22.58 -34.69
CA ILE A 7 -15.96 -23.29 -34.87
C ILE A 7 -15.80 -23.64 -36.32
N LEU A 8 -14.70 -23.24 -36.92
CA LEU A 8 -14.37 -23.53 -38.32
C LEU A 8 -12.98 -24.13 -38.41
N PHE A 9 -12.85 -25.22 -39.17
CA PHE A 9 -11.55 -25.79 -39.50
C PHE A 9 -11.12 -25.28 -40.87
N ILE A 10 -9.88 -24.78 -40.94
CA ILE A 10 -9.32 -24.09 -42.11
C ILE A 10 -8.00 -24.75 -42.48
N ILE A 11 -7.81 -25.04 -43.79
CA ILE A 11 -6.52 -25.47 -44.30
C ILE A 11 -5.62 -24.29 -44.63
N LYS A 12 -4.38 -24.31 -44.16
CA LYS A 12 -3.38 -23.29 -44.46
C LYS A 12 -2.58 -23.65 -45.69
N ARG A 13 -3.14 -23.40 -46.88
CA ARG A 13 -2.53 -23.74 -48.19
C ARG A 13 -1.18 -23.06 -48.44
N THR A 14 -0.90 -21.93 -47.77
CA THR A 14 0.37 -21.19 -47.88
C THR A 14 1.55 -21.83 -47.13
N ALA A 15 1.29 -22.91 -46.37
CA ALA A 15 2.31 -23.60 -45.56
C ALA A 15 2.32 -25.11 -45.88
N LEU A 16 2.50 -25.44 -47.17
CA LEU A 16 2.65 -26.82 -47.62
C LEU A 16 3.90 -27.44 -47.04
N LYS A 17 3.77 -28.66 -46.53
CA LYS A 17 4.91 -29.47 -46.07
C LYS A 17 5.60 -30.15 -47.23
N LYS A 18 6.80 -30.69 -47.02
CA LYS A 18 7.58 -31.43 -48.02
C LYS A 18 6.85 -32.66 -48.55
N ASP A 19 5.89 -33.20 -47.79
CA ASP A 19 5.03 -34.37 -48.15
C ASP A 19 3.78 -33.97 -48.94
N GLY A 20 3.65 -32.71 -49.35
CA GLY A 20 2.47 -32.21 -50.10
C GLY A 20 1.24 -31.94 -49.23
N THR A 21 1.30 -32.18 -47.94
CA THR A 21 0.18 -31.89 -47.03
C THR A 21 0.21 -30.48 -46.50
N ALA A 22 -0.95 -29.91 -46.17
CA ALA A 22 -1.09 -28.62 -45.56
C ALA A 22 -1.66 -28.71 -44.13
N PRO A 23 -1.18 -27.89 -43.18
CA PRO A 23 -1.65 -27.91 -41.80
C PRO A 23 -3.05 -27.34 -41.65
N LEU A 24 -3.80 -27.94 -40.71
CA LEU A 24 -5.15 -27.50 -40.32
C LEU A 24 -5.12 -26.59 -39.11
N LEU A 25 -5.93 -25.54 -39.18
CA LEU A 25 -6.17 -24.60 -38.09
C LEU A 25 -7.62 -24.72 -37.63
N CYS A 26 -7.84 -24.63 -36.32
CA CYS A 26 -9.15 -24.42 -35.73
C CYS A 26 -9.34 -22.92 -35.47
N ARG A 27 -10.40 -22.33 -36.03
CA ARG A 27 -10.78 -20.92 -35.81
C ARG A 27 -12.05 -20.92 -34.96
N ILE A 28 -11.97 -20.26 -33.82
CA ILE A 28 -13.09 -20.01 -32.92
C ILE A 28 -13.55 -18.58 -33.15
N THR A 29 -14.85 -18.36 -33.34
CA THR A 29 -15.42 -16.99 -33.47
C THR A 29 -16.51 -16.83 -32.41
N ILE A 30 -16.42 -15.78 -31.62
CA ILE A 30 -17.39 -15.41 -30.58
C ILE A 30 -17.72 -13.94 -30.71
N ASN A 31 -18.96 -13.57 -30.84
CA ASN A 31 -19.44 -12.18 -30.94
C ASN A 31 -18.62 -11.36 -31.95
N GLY A 32 -18.32 -11.92 -33.12
CA GLY A 32 -17.55 -11.24 -34.18
C GLY A 32 -16.04 -11.24 -34.03
N THR A 33 -15.49 -11.59 -32.86
CA THR A 33 -14.05 -11.71 -32.64
C THR A 33 -13.58 -13.14 -32.86
N ALA A 34 -12.46 -13.33 -33.56
CA ALA A 34 -11.93 -14.65 -33.89
C ALA A 34 -10.53 -14.88 -33.32
N SER A 35 -10.26 -16.12 -32.89
CA SER A 35 -8.94 -16.60 -32.52
C SER A 35 -8.69 -17.96 -33.13
N SER A 36 -7.45 -18.26 -33.55
CA SER A 36 -7.10 -19.50 -34.22
C SER A 36 -5.92 -20.21 -33.55
N PHE A 37 -5.89 -21.54 -33.68
CA PHE A 37 -4.75 -22.35 -33.22
C PHE A 37 -4.53 -23.54 -34.15
N SER A 38 -3.33 -24.10 -34.12
CA SER A 38 -2.98 -25.28 -34.96
C SER A 38 -3.61 -26.55 -34.39
N CYS A 39 -4.31 -27.32 -35.24
CA CYS A 39 -4.83 -28.63 -34.88
C CYS A 39 -3.75 -29.71 -34.74
N LYS A 40 -2.49 -29.40 -35.12
CA LYS A 40 -1.39 -30.38 -35.26
C LYS A 40 -1.72 -31.54 -36.20
N LEU A 41 -2.64 -31.31 -37.10
CA LEU A 41 -3.06 -32.21 -38.17
C LEU A 41 -2.71 -31.59 -39.51
N SER A 42 -2.51 -32.44 -40.52
CA SER A 42 -2.28 -32.02 -41.91
C SER A 42 -3.12 -32.90 -42.83
N VAL A 43 -3.53 -32.37 -43.99
CA VAL A 43 -4.29 -33.07 -44.99
C VAL A 43 -3.85 -32.66 -46.40
N ASN A 44 -4.02 -33.52 -47.40
CA ASN A 44 -3.81 -33.16 -48.78
C ASN A 44 -4.84 -32.07 -49.19
N PRO A 45 -4.39 -30.88 -49.71
CA PRO A 45 -5.29 -29.79 -50.09
C PRO A 45 -6.43 -30.21 -51.06
N GLU A 46 -6.19 -31.18 -51.91
CA GLU A 46 -7.18 -31.69 -52.86
C GLU A 46 -8.28 -32.52 -52.17
N GLN A 47 -7.97 -33.16 -51.06
CA GLN A 47 -8.89 -33.94 -50.24
C GLN A 47 -9.59 -33.14 -49.16
N TRP A 48 -9.49 -31.79 -49.19
CA TRP A 48 -10.11 -30.95 -48.19
C TRP A 48 -11.39 -30.27 -48.71
N ASP A 49 -12.54 -30.61 -48.13
CA ASP A 49 -13.78 -29.89 -48.39
C ASP A 49 -13.91 -28.70 -47.43
N ALA A 50 -13.74 -27.49 -47.97
CA ALA A 50 -13.81 -26.25 -47.22
C ALA A 50 -15.23 -25.92 -46.73
N LYS A 51 -16.29 -26.42 -47.42
CA LYS A 51 -17.68 -26.18 -47.02
C LYS A 51 -18.08 -27.00 -45.79
N SER A 52 -17.72 -28.28 -45.78
CA SER A 52 -18.01 -29.15 -44.63
C SER A 52 -16.96 -29.08 -43.53
N GLY A 53 -15.77 -28.49 -43.79
CA GLY A 53 -14.65 -28.45 -42.85
C GLY A 53 -14.09 -29.84 -42.53
N LYS A 54 -14.08 -30.76 -43.52
CA LYS A 54 -13.69 -32.17 -43.37
C LYS A 54 -12.82 -32.64 -44.53
N ALA A 55 -12.07 -33.71 -44.29
CA ALA A 55 -11.38 -34.42 -45.36
C ALA A 55 -12.37 -35.30 -46.10
N SER A 56 -12.39 -35.21 -47.47
CA SER A 56 -13.32 -35.90 -48.35
C SER A 56 -12.87 -37.31 -48.76
N GLY A 57 -11.61 -37.72 -48.48
CA GLY A 57 -11.08 -39.03 -48.79
C GLY A 57 -11.72 -40.17 -47.99
N ASN A 58 -11.87 -41.35 -48.60
CA ASN A 58 -12.35 -42.58 -47.95
C ASN A 58 -11.23 -43.43 -47.33
N ASP A 59 -10.00 -42.97 -47.46
CA ASP A 59 -8.80 -43.60 -46.92
C ASP A 59 -8.69 -43.52 -45.39
N SER A 60 -7.84 -44.35 -44.83
CA SER A 60 -7.65 -44.43 -43.36
C SER A 60 -7.14 -43.11 -42.78
N ALA A 61 -6.32 -42.36 -43.55
CA ALA A 61 -5.78 -41.07 -43.14
C ALA A 61 -6.86 -40.01 -43.01
N SER A 62 -7.75 -39.88 -44.02
CA SER A 62 -8.88 -38.94 -43.98
C SER A 62 -9.87 -39.26 -42.85
N LYS A 63 -10.16 -40.56 -42.64
CA LYS A 63 -11.00 -41.00 -41.51
C LYS A 63 -10.37 -40.65 -40.15
N ARG A 64 -9.06 -40.81 -40.00
CA ARG A 64 -8.31 -40.44 -38.80
C ARG A 64 -8.38 -38.93 -38.55
N VAL A 65 -8.10 -38.12 -39.58
CA VAL A 65 -8.16 -36.65 -39.49
C VAL A 65 -9.58 -36.24 -39.04
N ASN A 66 -10.64 -36.73 -39.69
CA ASN A 66 -12.00 -36.37 -39.36
C ASN A 66 -12.39 -36.79 -37.92
N ARG A 67 -11.88 -37.91 -37.42
CA ARG A 67 -12.10 -38.34 -36.03
C ARG A 67 -11.43 -37.39 -35.04
N GLU A 68 -10.21 -36.96 -35.31
CA GLU A 68 -9.48 -36.01 -34.44
C GLU A 68 -10.13 -34.60 -34.49
N LEU A 69 -10.59 -34.12 -35.66
CA LEU A 69 -11.34 -32.88 -35.78
C LEU A 69 -12.63 -32.90 -34.94
N LYS A 70 -13.36 -34.04 -34.92
CA LYS A 70 -14.53 -34.22 -34.04
C LYS A 70 -14.16 -34.12 -32.56
N LYS A 71 -13.01 -34.68 -32.14
CA LYS A 71 -12.54 -34.58 -30.76
C LYS A 71 -12.19 -33.12 -30.40
N ILE A 72 -11.50 -32.41 -31.29
CA ILE A 72 -11.15 -30.99 -31.10
C ILE A 72 -12.44 -30.18 -30.98
N HIS A 73 -13.41 -30.37 -31.90
CA HIS A 73 -14.68 -29.65 -31.84
C HIS A 73 -15.43 -29.89 -30.52
N LYS A 74 -15.59 -31.16 -30.11
CA LYS A 74 -16.23 -31.51 -28.82
C LYS A 74 -15.49 -30.90 -27.61
N GLY A 75 -14.15 -30.91 -27.64
CA GLY A 75 -13.33 -30.31 -26.60
C GLY A 75 -13.51 -28.79 -26.49
N VAL A 76 -13.46 -28.09 -27.63
CA VAL A 76 -13.67 -26.62 -27.67
C VAL A 76 -15.08 -26.25 -27.20
N CYS A 77 -16.13 -27.01 -27.61
CA CYS A 77 -17.51 -26.80 -27.12
C CYS A 77 -17.61 -26.96 -25.60
N LYS A 78 -16.98 -27.99 -25.02
CA LYS A 78 -16.97 -28.22 -23.58
C LYS A 78 -16.34 -27.03 -22.83
N HIS A 79 -15.21 -26.51 -23.30
CA HIS A 79 -14.55 -25.36 -22.71
C HIS A 79 -15.34 -24.06 -22.91
N TYR A 80 -16.01 -23.89 -24.06
CA TYR A 80 -16.94 -22.79 -24.27
C TYR A 80 -18.07 -22.80 -23.24
N GLU A 81 -18.75 -23.97 -23.04
CA GLU A 81 -19.82 -24.09 -22.05
C GLU A 81 -19.34 -23.81 -20.62
N GLN A 82 -18.16 -24.30 -20.26
CA GLN A 82 -17.56 -24.02 -18.96
C GLN A 82 -17.32 -22.50 -18.72
N ILE A 83 -16.82 -21.79 -19.75
CA ILE A 83 -16.57 -20.35 -19.68
C ILE A 83 -17.87 -19.56 -19.76
N PHE A 84 -18.84 -20.02 -20.60
CA PHE A 84 -20.15 -19.37 -20.73
C PHE A 84 -20.96 -19.42 -19.43
N ASN A 85 -20.95 -20.57 -18.74
CA ASN A 85 -21.60 -20.74 -17.43
C ASN A 85 -20.74 -20.20 -16.25
N GLY A 86 -19.49 -19.81 -16.51
CA GLY A 86 -18.57 -19.28 -15.54
C GLY A 86 -18.67 -17.76 -15.40
N ILE A 87 -17.77 -17.20 -14.58
CA ILE A 87 -17.70 -15.77 -14.32
C ILE A 87 -16.52 -15.19 -15.11
N GLY A 88 -16.79 -14.22 -16.00
CA GLY A 88 -15.79 -13.51 -16.77
C GLY A 88 -16.16 -13.29 -18.23
N PRO A 89 -15.40 -12.50 -18.99
CA PRO A 89 -15.72 -12.20 -20.38
C PRO A 89 -15.61 -13.45 -21.25
N LEU A 90 -16.64 -13.71 -22.06
CA LEU A 90 -16.66 -14.79 -23.04
C LEU A 90 -15.98 -14.31 -24.33
N THR A 91 -14.72 -14.71 -24.56
CA THR A 91 -13.95 -14.35 -25.76
C THR A 91 -13.38 -15.59 -26.45
N ALA A 92 -13.18 -15.50 -27.79
CA ALA A 92 -12.60 -16.59 -28.57
C ALA A 92 -11.19 -16.95 -28.11
N GLU A 93 -10.40 -15.96 -27.70
CA GLU A 93 -9.05 -16.16 -27.16
C GLU A 93 -9.07 -16.93 -25.83
N ARG A 94 -9.99 -16.62 -24.94
CA ARG A 94 -10.13 -17.32 -23.65
C ARG A 94 -10.54 -18.79 -23.83
N VAL A 95 -11.45 -19.07 -24.76
CA VAL A 95 -11.83 -20.46 -25.06
C VAL A 95 -10.65 -21.23 -25.65
N LYS A 96 -9.88 -20.63 -26.55
CA LYS A 96 -8.65 -21.23 -27.09
C LYS A 96 -7.62 -21.53 -26.01
N ILE A 97 -7.32 -20.56 -25.14
CA ILE A 97 -6.36 -20.68 -24.03
C ILE A 97 -6.79 -21.84 -23.11
N SER A 98 -8.08 -21.89 -22.76
CA SER A 98 -8.65 -22.93 -21.91
C SER A 98 -8.55 -24.31 -22.55
N TYR A 99 -8.92 -24.43 -23.83
CA TYR A 99 -8.85 -25.72 -24.58
C TYR A 99 -7.41 -26.22 -24.71
N LEU A 100 -6.44 -25.34 -24.95
CA LEU A 100 -5.03 -25.70 -25.07
C LEU A 100 -4.35 -26.01 -23.72
N GLY A 101 -5.08 -25.88 -22.62
CA GLY A 101 -4.55 -26.07 -21.27
C GLY A 101 -3.58 -24.96 -20.82
N LEU A 102 -3.53 -23.85 -21.56
CA LEU A 102 -2.74 -22.68 -21.23
C LEU A 102 -3.36 -21.89 -20.05
N ASP A 103 -4.60 -22.19 -19.70
CA ASP A 103 -5.34 -21.70 -18.51
C ASP A 103 -4.61 -22.01 -17.18
N ARG A 104 -3.70 -22.98 -17.18
CA ARG A 104 -2.85 -23.28 -16.01
C ARG A 104 -1.99 -22.11 -15.60
N HIS A 105 -1.85 -21.08 -16.45
CA HIS A 105 -1.12 -19.84 -16.20
C HIS A 105 -2.03 -18.60 -16.06
N CYS A 106 -3.35 -18.72 -16.22
CA CYS A 106 -4.28 -17.61 -16.02
C CYS A 106 -4.52 -17.36 -14.53
N ARG A 107 -3.52 -16.76 -13.87
CA ARG A 107 -3.68 -16.32 -12.49
C ARG A 107 -4.61 -15.11 -12.44
N THR A 108 -5.46 -15.09 -11.42
CA THR A 108 -6.39 -13.99 -11.18
C THR A 108 -5.80 -12.98 -10.18
N LEU A 109 -6.27 -11.75 -10.23
CA LEU A 109 -5.77 -10.66 -9.39
C LEU A 109 -5.93 -10.96 -7.89
N LEU A 110 -7.13 -11.41 -7.47
CA LEU A 110 -7.37 -11.68 -6.05
C LEU A 110 -6.61 -12.92 -5.57
N GLN A 111 -6.37 -13.92 -6.45
CA GLN A 111 -5.53 -15.06 -6.11
C GLN A 111 -4.09 -14.64 -5.84
N VAL A 112 -3.51 -13.81 -6.70
CA VAL A 112 -2.14 -13.25 -6.49
C VAL A 112 -2.09 -12.45 -5.21
N PHE A 113 -3.10 -11.62 -4.97
CA PHE A 113 -3.17 -10.79 -3.77
C PHE A 113 -3.30 -11.64 -2.50
N LYS A 114 -4.11 -12.70 -2.54
CA LYS A 114 -4.32 -13.62 -1.43
C LYS A 114 -3.00 -14.33 -1.08
N ASN A 115 -2.33 -14.91 -2.07
CA ASN A 115 -1.05 -15.59 -1.87
C ASN A 115 0.00 -14.64 -1.25
N HIS A 116 0.11 -13.42 -1.78
CA HIS A 116 0.97 -12.39 -1.21
C HIS A 116 0.62 -12.08 0.26
N ASN A 117 -0.67 -12.01 0.60
CA ASN A 117 -1.09 -11.71 1.97
C ASN A 117 -0.75 -12.88 2.92
N GLU A 118 -0.91 -14.12 2.47
CA GLU A 118 -0.55 -15.32 3.24
C GLU A 118 0.97 -15.37 3.50
N GLU A 119 1.79 -15.12 2.49
CA GLU A 119 3.25 -15.00 2.64
C GLU A 119 3.64 -13.86 3.59
N TYR A 120 2.99 -12.70 3.43
CA TYR A 120 3.26 -11.53 4.27
C TYR A 120 2.87 -11.78 5.73
N GLU A 121 1.77 -12.53 5.99
CA GLU A 121 1.35 -12.92 7.32
C GLU A 121 2.40 -13.78 8.02
N GLN A 122 3.01 -14.73 7.31
CA GLN A 122 4.10 -15.54 7.87
C GLN A 122 5.30 -14.67 8.26
N LEU A 123 5.64 -13.68 7.43
CA LEU A 123 6.72 -12.73 7.75
C LEU A 123 6.38 -11.86 8.97
N VAL A 124 5.09 -11.54 9.21
CA VAL A 124 4.65 -10.84 10.42
C VAL A 124 4.76 -11.74 11.65
N LYS A 125 4.34 -13.01 11.56
CA LYS A 125 4.46 -13.99 12.65
C LYS A 125 5.92 -14.19 13.06
N ASN A 126 6.83 -14.16 12.10
CA ASN A 126 8.28 -14.27 12.33
C ASN A 126 8.95 -12.94 12.75
N GLY A 127 8.19 -11.87 13.00
CA GLY A 127 8.74 -10.57 13.42
C GLY A 127 9.46 -9.77 12.32
N VAL A 128 9.56 -10.30 11.09
CA VAL A 128 10.28 -9.67 9.95
C VAL A 128 9.50 -8.47 9.39
N ARG A 129 8.17 -8.52 9.45
CA ARG A 129 7.28 -7.48 8.91
C ARG A 129 6.28 -7.01 9.95
N ARG A 130 5.70 -5.82 9.73
CA ARG A 130 4.78 -5.20 10.68
C ARG A 130 3.33 -5.56 10.40
N LEU A 131 2.59 -5.85 11.47
CA LEU A 131 1.16 -6.16 11.44
C LEU A 131 0.32 -5.06 10.76
N SER A 132 0.63 -3.78 11.02
CA SER A 132 -0.12 -2.65 10.44
C SER A 132 -0.01 -2.57 8.91
N THR A 133 1.10 -3.02 8.33
CA THR A 133 1.27 -3.11 6.89
C THR A 133 0.47 -4.28 6.32
N TYR A 134 0.47 -5.42 6.98
CA TYR A 134 -0.38 -6.58 6.64
C TYR A 134 -1.87 -6.21 6.63
N GLN A 135 -2.35 -5.58 7.70
CA GLN A 135 -3.74 -5.11 7.79
C GLN A 135 -4.12 -4.17 6.64
N ARG A 136 -3.19 -3.33 6.17
CA ARG A 136 -3.40 -2.49 5.00
C ARG A 136 -3.59 -3.32 3.73
N TYR A 137 -2.77 -4.34 3.50
CA TYR A 137 -2.92 -5.25 2.37
C TYR A 137 -4.27 -5.96 2.42
N CYS A 138 -4.69 -6.46 3.58
CA CYS A 138 -6.01 -7.07 3.77
C CYS A 138 -7.15 -6.09 3.44
N SER A 139 -7.06 -4.84 3.93
CA SER A 139 -8.07 -3.81 3.63
C SER A 139 -8.16 -3.51 2.13
N VAL A 140 -7.03 -3.46 1.41
CA VAL A 140 -7.04 -3.23 -0.05
C VAL A 140 -7.61 -4.43 -0.79
N TYR A 141 -7.30 -5.66 -0.37
CA TYR A 141 -7.90 -6.87 -0.91
C TYR A 141 -9.43 -6.84 -0.81
N ASP A 142 -9.97 -6.48 0.35
CA ASP A 142 -11.42 -6.36 0.57
C ASP A 142 -12.06 -5.26 -0.28
N HIS A 143 -11.36 -4.13 -0.47
CA HIS A 143 -11.83 -3.07 -1.35
C HIS A 143 -11.84 -3.51 -2.81
N LEU A 144 -10.82 -4.23 -3.27
CA LEU A 144 -10.76 -4.78 -4.63
C LEU A 144 -11.87 -5.81 -4.87
N LYS A 145 -12.13 -6.71 -3.92
CA LYS A 145 -13.22 -7.68 -4.00
C LYS A 145 -14.59 -6.98 -4.15
N LYS A 146 -14.84 -5.95 -3.34
CA LYS A 146 -16.06 -5.15 -3.43
C LYS A 146 -16.16 -4.37 -4.74
N PHE A 147 -15.05 -3.82 -5.22
CA PHE A 147 -14.96 -3.11 -6.50
C PHE A 147 -15.26 -4.02 -7.69
N LEU A 148 -14.65 -5.18 -7.77
CA LEU A 148 -14.88 -6.16 -8.83
C LEU A 148 -16.36 -6.56 -8.92
N TYR A 149 -16.97 -6.82 -7.79
CA TYR A 149 -18.39 -7.13 -7.73
C TYR A 149 -19.27 -5.94 -8.13
N TYR A 150 -18.95 -4.75 -7.62
CA TYR A 150 -19.72 -3.52 -7.89
C TYR A 150 -19.66 -3.13 -9.36
N GLN A 151 -18.44 -3.03 -9.91
CA GLN A 151 -18.20 -2.45 -11.25
C GLN A 151 -18.39 -3.47 -12.38
N TYR A 152 -17.90 -4.68 -12.19
CA TYR A 152 -17.83 -5.69 -13.26
C TYR A 152 -18.74 -6.90 -13.03
N LYS A 153 -19.40 -7.01 -11.87
CA LYS A 153 -20.17 -8.20 -11.45
C LYS A 153 -19.33 -9.49 -11.43
N LEU A 154 -18.05 -9.35 -11.19
CA LEU A 154 -17.08 -10.44 -11.14
C LEU A 154 -16.71 -10.79 -9.70
N LYS A 155 -16.44 -12.08 -9.43
CA LYS A 155 -15.83 -12.55 -8.18
C LYS A 155 -14.32 -12.31 -8.17
N ASP A 156 -13.68 -12.41 -9.34
CA ASP A 156 -12.25 -12.17 -9.56
C ASP A 156 -12.01 -11.83 -11.03
N ILE A 157 -10.82 -11.38 -11.42
CA ILE A 157 -10.45 -11.04 -12.79
C ILE A 157 -9.11 -11.67 -13.16
N ALA A 158 -9.01 -12.26 -14.37
CA ALA A 158 -7.74 -12.76 -14.85
C ALA A 158 -6.75 -11.61 -15.08
N LEU A 159 -5.48 -11.80 -14.74
CA LEU A 159 -4.45 -10.74 -14.88
C LEU A 159 -4.37 -10.21 -16.32
N VAL A 160 -4.51 -11.10 -17.31
CA VAL A 160 -4.46 -10.74 -18.74
C VAL A 160 -5.65 -9.88 -19.21
N ASP A 161 -6.76 -9.90 -18.47
CA ASP A 161 -7.95 -9.09 -18.76
C ASP A 161 -7.90 -7.68 -18.14
N ILE A 162 -6.88 -7.40 -17.32
CA ILE A 162 -6.72 -6.10 -16.67
C ILE A 162 -6.24 -5.07 -17.68
N ARG A 163 -7.08 -4.09 -17.96
CA ARG A 163 -6.80 -2.96 -18.86
C ARG A 163 -6.35 -1.72 -18.08
N SER A 164 -5.83 -0.73 -18.79
CA SER A 164 -5.41 0.55 -18.19
C SER A 164 -6.55 1.30 -17.46
N SER A 165 -7.81 1.14 -17.93
CA SER A 165 -8.98 1.73 -17.27
C SER A 165 -9.24 1.16 -15.87
N PHE A 166 -8.83 -0.07 -15.60
CA PHE A 166 -9.11 -0.75 -14.31
C PHE A 166 -8.64 0.05 -13.09
N ILE A 167 -7.42 0.60 -13.14
CA ILE A 167 -6.87 1.37 -12.01
C ILE A 167 -7.61 2.70 -11.83
N THR A 168 -8.03 3.33 -12.95
CA THR A 168 -8.83 4.57 -12.92
C THR A 168 -10.23 4.31 -12.37
N ASP A 169 -10.87 3.22 -12.78
CA ASP A 169 -12.18 2.81 -12.27
C ASP A 169 -12.12 2.47 -10.78
N PHE A 170 -11.04 1.81 -10.33
CA PHE A 170 -10.82 1.54 -8.91
C PHE A 170 -10.60 2.84 -8.12
N GLU A 171 -9.84 3.80 -8.65
CA GLU A 171 -9.69 5.12 -8.05
C GLU A 171 -11.03 5.84 -7.91
N VAL A 172 -11.85 5.86 -8.97
CA VAL A 172 -13.19 6.46 -8.96
C VAL A 172 -14.09 5.78 -7.92
N PHE A 173 -14.05 4.45 -7.83
CA PHE A 173 -14.78 3.68 -6.81
C PHE A 173 -14.36 4.10 -5.39
N LEU A 174 -13.06 4.19 -5.11
CA LEU A 174 -12.54 4.61 -3.81
C LEU A 174 -13.00 6.03 -3.46
N ARG A 175 -12.98 6.96 -4.42
CA ARG A 175 -13.40 8.35 -4.21
C ARG A 175 -14.92 8.48 -4.04
N LYS A 176 -15.70 7.94 -4.97
CA LYS A 176 -17.15 8.14 -5.01
C LYS A 176 -17.91 7.24 -4.04
N LYS A 177 -17.61 5.93 -4.02
CA LYS A 177 -18.36 4.97 -3.19
C LYS A 177 -17.79 4.80 -1.79
N ARG A 178 -16.46 4.90 -1.64
CA ARG A 178 -15.81 4.77 -0.33
C ARG A 178 -15.48 6.11 0.32
N LYS A 179 -15.70 7.22 -0.37
CA LYS A 179 -15.47 8.61 0.09
C LYS A 179 -14.03 8.81 0.62
N CYS A 180 -13.06 8.14 0.01
CA CYS A 180 -11.67 8.21 0.41
C CYS A 180 -11.04 9.55 0.00
N ALA A 181 -10.31 10.19 0.90
CA ALA A 181 -9.47 11.35 0.58
C ALA A 181 -8.29 10.95 -0.31
N ASN A 182 -7.69 11.91 -1.05
CA ASN A 182 -6.62 11.67 -2.02
C ASN A 182 -5.47 10.80 -1.47
N ASN A 183 -4.94 11.13 -0.31
CA ASN A 183 -3.82 10.37 0.27
C ASN A 183 -4.20 8.94 0.65
N THR A 184 -5.46 8.70 1.05
CA THR A 184 -5.98 7.36 1.31
C THR A 184 -6.07 6.55 0.01
N VAL A 185 -6.52 7.19 -1.08
CA VAL A 185 -6.56 6.57 -2.41
C VAL A 185 -5.14 6.17 -2.85
N CYS A 186 -4.15 7.06 -2.72
CA CYS A 186 -2.74 6.75 -3.01
C CYS A 186 -2.25 5.51 -2.23
N VAL A 187 -2.58 5.47 -0.93
CA VAL A 187 -2.21 4.35 -0.04
C VAL A 187 -2.85 3.03 -0.46
N TYR A 188 -4.06 3.05 -1.01
CA TYR A 188 -4.77 1.85 -1.47
C TYR A 188 -4.37 1.40 -2.89
N ILE A 189 -4.00 2.34 -3.76
CA ILE A 189 -3.50 2.03 -5.12
C ILE A 189 -2.10 1.39 -5.08
N THR A 190 -1.24 1.79 -4.13
CA THR A 190 0.13 1.27 -4.03
C THR A 190 0.21 -0.26 -3.91
N PRO A 191 -0.57 -0.95 -3.03
CA PRO A 191 -0.61 -2.40 -2.99
C PRO A 191 -1.09 -3.05 -4.29
N LEU A 192 -2.08 -2.48 -4.98
CA LEU A 192 -2.54 -2.97 -6.27
C LEU A 192 -1.42 -2.93 -7.32
N ARG A 193 -0.70 -1.81 -7.42
CA ARG A 193 0.47 -1.70 -8.31
C ARG A 193 1.55 -2.73 -7.98
N LYS A 194 1.76 -3.02 -6.69
CA LYS A 194 2.70 -4.06 -6.27
C LYS A 194 2.29 -5.44 -6.78
N MET A 195 0.99 -5.78 -6.76
CA MET A 195 0.51 -7.06 -7.30
C MET A 195 0.78 -7.18 -8.80
N ILE A 196 0.58 -6.10 -9.55
CA ILE A 196 0.92 -6.08 -10.98
C ILE A 196 2.43 -6.22 -11.21
N ALA A 197 3.26 -5.57 -10.41
CA ALA A 197 4.71 -5.74 -10.49
C ALA A 197 5.14 -7.18 -10.16
N ILE A 198 4.54 -7.82 -9.17
CA ILE A 198 4.76 -9.24 -8.87
C ILE A 198 4.36 -10.10 -10.07
N ALA A 199 3.22 -9.83 -10.69
CA ALA A 199 2.75 -10.56 -11.86
C ALA A 199 3.71 -10.43 -13.05
N GLN A 200 4.28 -9.25 -13.28
CA GLN A 200 5.30 -9.02 -14.31
C GLN A 200 6.60 -9.75 -14.01
N ASN A 201 7.12 -9.61 -12.79
CA ASN A 201 8.39 -10.24 -12.39
C ASN A 201 8.33 -11.77 -12.47
N ASN A 202 7.13 -12.37 -12.34
CA ASN A 202 6.92 -13.81 -12.50
C ASN A 202 6.53 -14.23 -13.92
N GLY A 203 6.54 -13.31 -14.90
CA GLY A 203 6.18 -13.60 -16.30
C GLY A 203 4.69 -13.94 -16.51
N TRP A 204 3.80 -13.51 -15.61
CA TRP A 204 2.35 -13.71 -15.73
C TRP A 204 1.66 -12.57 -16.50
N LEU A 205 2.36 -11.46 -16.65
CA LEU A 205 2.00 -10.30 -17.46
C LEU A 205 3.21 -9.80 -18.25
N ASP A 206 3.04 -9.59 -19.55
CA ASP A 206 4.12 -9.09 -20.42
C ASP A 206 4.31 -7.58 -20.29
N TYR A 207 3.28 -6.84 -19.87
CA TYR A 207 3.31 -5.38 -19.75
C TYR A 207 2.58 -4.90 -18.49
N ASN A 208 2.91 -3.67 -18.05
CA ASN A 208 2.21 -3.04 -16.94
C ASN A 208 0.99 -2.24 -17.45
N PRO A 209 -0.25 -2.71 -17.19
CA PRO A 209 -1.44 -1.99 -17.63
C PRO A 209 -1.60 -0.61 -16.97
N PHE A 210 -0.85 -0.33 -15.90
CA PHE A 210 -0.97 0.90 -15.10
C PHE A 210 0.15 1.91 -15.31
N CYS A 211 0.99 1.74 -16.35
CA CYS A 211 2.16 2.60 -16.58
C CYS A 211 1.81 4.09 -16.75
N GLY A 212 0.67 4.40 -17.39
CA GLY A 212 0.19 5.76 -17.61
C GLY A 212 -0.54 6.42 -16.44
N HIS A 213 -0.93 5.65 -15.41
CA HIS A 213 -1.70 6.18 -14.30
C HIS A 213 -0.79 6.91 -13.30
N LYS A 214 -1.04 8.21 -13.09
CA LYS A 214 -0.30 9.05 -12.15
C LYS A 214 -1.23 9.50 -11.02
N ILE A 215 -0.83 9.22 -9.79
CA ILE A 215 -1.44 9.75 -8.59
C ILE A 215 -0.35 10.13 -7.61
N SER A 216 -0.45 11.31 -7.01
CA SER A 216 0.54 11.84 -6.08
C SER A 216 -0.07 12.13 -4.71
N LEU A 217 0.75 11.97 -3.69
CA LEU A 217 0.39 12.37 -2.33
C LEU A 217 0.31 13.89 -2.26
N GLN A 218 -0.80 14.40 -1.77
CA GLN A 218 -0.94 15.80 -1.43
C GLN A 218 -0.26 16.07 -0.08
N ARG A 219 0.68 16.98 -0.08
CA ARG A 219 1.30 17.45 1.16
C ARG A 219 0.24 18.21 1.97
N LYS A 220 0.02 17.78 3.21
CA LYS A 220 -0.80 18.51 4.19
C LYS A 220 0.15 19.17 5.18
N ASP A 221 -0.15 20.41 5.52
CA ASP A 221 0.57 21.11 6.58
C ASP A 221 0.42 20.35 7.90
N ARG A 222 1.51 20.19 8.60
CA ARG A 222 1.52 19.52 9.90
C ARG A 222 1.23 20.58 10.96
N VAL A 223 -0.02 20.56 11.44
CA VAL A 223 -0.42 21.43 12.54
C VAL A 223 0.34 21.02 13.81
N HIS A 224 0.88 22.00 14.52
CA HIS A 224 1.54 21.84 15.82
C HIS A 224 0.95 22.84 16.83
N LEU A 225 1.25 22.68 18.10
CA LEU A 225 0.89 23.62 19.15
C LEU A 225 1.89 24.75 19.19
N THR A 226 1.43 25.98 19.49
CA THR A 226 2.31 27.11 19.83
C THR A 226 2.81 26.98 21.26
N MET A 227 3.84 27.75 21.64
CA MET A 227 4.31 27.75 23.03
C MET A 227 3.23 28.14 24.02
N ASP A 228 2.40 29.17 23.72
CA ASP A 228 1.28 29.57 24.57
C ASP A 228 0.27 28.41 24.78
N GLU A 229 -0.04 27.65 23.71
CA GLU A 229 -0.92 26.48 23.81
C GLU A 229 -0.28 25.35 24.64
N VAL A 230 1.04 25.15 24.53
CA VAL A 230 1.80 24.20 25.36
C VAL A 230 1.78 24.63 26.83
N GLU A 231 2.05 25.89 27.12
CA GLU A 231 2.04 26.47 28.47
C GLU A 231 0.65 26.35 29.11
N ASN A 232 -0.43 26.63 28.36
CA ASN A 232 -1.80 26.44 28.83
C ASN A 232 -2.08 25.00 29.24
N ILE A 233 -1.54 24.02 28.49
CA ILE A 233 -1.65 22.60 28.84
C ILE A 233 -0.81 22.27 30.09
N VAL A 234 0.42 22.76 30.18
CA VAL A 234 1.34 22.51 31.30
C VAL A 234 0.74 23.05 32.62
N ASN A 235 0.25 24.28 32.60
CA ASN A 235 -0.28 24.98 33.76
C ASN A 235 -1.70 24.52 34.20
N MET A 236 -2.35 23.69 33.41
CA MET A 236 -3.66 23.19 33.76
C MET A 236 -3.63 22.32 35.00
N SER A 237 -4.43 22.67 36.01
CA SER A 237 -4.60 21.91 37.24
C SER A 237 -5.86 21.06 37.19
N PHE A 238 -5.83 19.89 37.82
CA PHE A 238 -6.95 18.95 37.88
C PHE A 238 -7.38 18.68 39.32
N THR A 239 -8.67 18.62 39.56
CA THR A 239 -9.24 18.21 40.85
C THR A 239 -8.93 16.76 41.17
N LYS A 240 -9.04 16.35 42.45
CA LYS A 240 -8.74 14.97 42.92
C LYS A 240 -9.46 13.88 42.09
N HIS A 241 -10.66 14.15 41.60
CA HIS A 241 -11.46 13.21 40.79
C HIS A 241 -10.97 13.11 39.32
N ARG A 242 -10.02 13.92 38.87
CA ARG A 242 -9.51 13.96 37.49
C ARG A 242 -8.02 13.64 37.36
N LYS A 243 -7.47 12.88 38.33
CA LYS A 243 -6.04 12.47 38.31
C LYS A 243 -5.61 11.72 37.04
N SER A 244 -6.53 11.02 36.37
CA SER A 244 -6.25 10.37 35.09
C SER A 244 -5.89 11.37 33.99
N TYR A 245 -6.51 12.55 33.95
CA TYR A 245 -6.16 13.61 33.01
C TYR A 245 -4.80 14.22 33.29
N GLU A 246 -4.43 14.32 34.55
CA GLU A 246 -3.08 14.78 34.95
C GLU A 246 -2.00 13.87 34.36
N CYS A 247 -2.16 12.54 34.48
CA CYS A 247 -1.23 11.60 33.88
C CYS A 247 -1.18 11.74 32.35
N ILE A 248 -2.34 11.88 31.68
CA ILE A 248 -2.39 12.06 30.23
C ILE A 248 -1.71 13.36 29.79
N ARG A 249 -1.93 14.48 30.52
CA ARG A 249 -1.24 15.75 30.32
C ARG A 249 0.27 15.56 30.41
N ASP A 250 0.75 14.99 31.51
CA ASP A 250 2.18 14.83 31.76
C ASP A 250 2.85 13.96 30.68
N LEU A 251 2.20 12.85 30.25
CA LEU A 251 2.69 12.00 29.17
C LEU A 251 2.71 12.75 27.83
N PHE A 252 1.71 13.57 27.54
CA PHE A 252 1.68 14.37 26.33
C PHE A 252 2.78 15.43 26.32
N ILE A 253 2.95 16.16 27.42
CA ILE A 253 4.00 17.16 27.60
C ILE A 253 5.39 16.51 27.53
N PHE A 254 5.55 15.32 28.13
CA PHE A 254 6.79 14.56 27.96
C PHE A 254 7.11 14.31 26.49
N CYS A 255 6.10 13.92 25.68
CA CYS A 255 6.28 13.75 24.25
C CYS A 255 6.50 15.09 23.50
N VAL A 256 5.95 16.21 23.97
CA VAL A 256 6.20 17.56 23.43
C VAL A 256 7.65 17.97 23.60
N TYR A 257 8.28 17.61 24.71
CA TYR A 257 9.67 17.99 25.00
C TYR A 257 10.72 16.94 24.62
N THR A 258 10.31 15.75 24.18
CA THR A 258 11.26 14.68 23.79
C THR A 258 11.08 14.20 22.35
N GLY A 259 9.96 14.52 21.73
CA GLY A 259 9.62 14.05 20.38
C GLY A 259 9.35 12.53 20.26
N ILE A 260 9.26 11.82 21.39
CA ILE A 260 9.07 10.37 21.43
C ILE A 260 7.66 10.02 20.94
N SER A 261 7.54 8.98 20.11
CA SER A 261 6.24 8.53 19.61
C SER A 261 5.51 7.67 20.65
N TYR A 262 4.17 7.55 20.55
CA TYR A 262 3.37 6.73 21.48
C TYR A 262 3.93 5.32 21.70
N ILE A 263 4.28 4.63 20.61
CA ILE A 263 4.73 3.24 20.72
C ILE A 263 6.11 3.14 21.37
N ASP A 264 6.99 4.12 21.10
CA ASP A 264 8.30 4.20 21.73
C ASP A 264 8.14 4.55 23.20
N LEU A 265 7.30 5.54 23.55
CA LEU A 265 6.97 5.93 24.94
C LEU A 265 6.46 4.73 25.75
N LYS A 266 5.56 3.93 25.19
CA LYS A 266 4.97 2.74 25.84
C LYS A 266 6.03 1.68 26.17
N ASN A 267 7.07 1.60 25.36
CA ASN A 267 8.13 0.60 25.48
C ASN A 267 9.36 1.09 26.24
N LEU A 268 9.37 2.34 26.74
CA LEU A 268 10.51 2.85 27.54
C LEU A 268 10.60 2.14 28.88
N THR A 269 11.82 1.71 29.19
CA THR A 269 12.21 1.09 30.47
C THR A 269 13.26 1.96 31.17
N LYS A 270 13.55 1.65 32.42
CA LYS A 270 14.63 2.33 33.17
C LYS A 270 16.00 2.16 32.50
N GLU A 271 16.23 1.09 31.76
CA GLU A 271 17.46 0.82 31.01
C GLU A 271 17.70 1.82 29.87
N ASN A 272 16.64 2.48 29.40
CA ASN A 272 16.74 3.52 28.38
C ASN A 272 17.27 4.85 28.93
N LEU A 273 17.33 5.02 30.27
CA LEU A 273 17.93 6.21 30.87
C LEU A 273 19.43 6.02 31.02
N LYS A 274 20.18 6.98 30.53
CA LYS A 274 21.65 7.04 30.67
C LYS A 274 22.05 8.39 31.28
N GLN A 275 22.93 8.36 32.26
CA GLN A 275 23.51 9.54 32.83
C GLN A 275 24.84 9.84 32.13
N SER A 276 25.01 11.08 31.69
CA SER A 276 26.26 11.58 31.11
C SER A 276 26.60 12.91 31.81
N GLY A 277 27.55 12.89 32.77
CA GLY A 277 27.80 14.01 33.66
C GLY A 277 26.54 14.36 34.46
N ASN A 278 26.12 15.62 34.40
CA ASN A 278 24.93 16.12 35.07
C ASN A 278 23.64 15.99 34.22
N GLU A 279 23.74 15.43 32.99
CA GLU A 279 22.62 15.32 32.07
C GLU A 279 22.05 13.91 32.05
N ILE A 280 20.72 13.81 31.98
CA ILE A 280 20.01 12.54 31.79
C ILE A 280 19.60 12.47 30.32
N TRP A 281 19.91 11.35 29.70
CA TRP A 281 19.58 11.07 28.31
C TRP A 281 18.62 9.88 28.20
N ILE A 282 17.68 9.94 27.25
CA ILE A 282 16.89 8.77 26.83
C ILE A 282 17.52 8.21 25.57
N CYS A 283 18.01 6.97 25.69
CA CYS A 283 18.63 6.22 24.58
C CYS A 283 17.75 5.02 24.26
N PHE A 284 17.17 4.97 23.06
CA PHE A 284 16.30 3.88 22.65
C PHE A 284 16.39 3.61 21.15
N GLN A 285 16.05 2.38 20.75
CA GLN A 285 15.90 2.05 19.34
C GLN A 285 14.46 2.29 18.92
N ARG A 286 14.25 3.17 17.94
CA ARG A 286 12.94 3.52 17.47
C ARG A 286 12.20 2.32 16.89
N TYR A 287 11.04 2.02 17.42
CA TYR A 287 10.24 0.85 17.03
C TYR A 287 9.92 0.82 15.52
N LYS A 288 9.63 1.96 14.89
CA LYS A 288 9.22 2.05 13.48
C LYS A 288 10.37 1.86 12.50
N THR A 289 11.56 2.37 12.79
CA THR A 289 12.69 2.48 11.85
C THR A 289 13.91 1.67 12.25
N GLY A 290 14.00 1.23 13.50
CA GLY A 290 15.19 0.58 14.03
C GLY A 290 16.36 1.55 14.29
N VAL A 291 16.18 2.86 14.07
CA VAL A 291 17.24 3.87 14.27
C VAL A 291 17.42 4.12 15.76
N ILE A 292 18.66 4.23 16.22
CA ILE A 292 19.00 4.61 17.58
C ILE A 292 18.72 6.11 17.75
N CYS A 293 17.95 6.45 18.79
CA CYS A 293 17.62 7.83 19.17
C CYS A 293 18.25 8.12 20.53
N ASN A 294 18.93 9.27 20.62
CA ASN A 294 19.48 9.80 21.85
C ASN A 294 18.89 11.20 22.06
N VAL A 295 18.13 11.37 23.12
CA VAL A 295 17.41 12.61 23.41
C VAL A 295 17.80 13.07 24.80
N PRO A 296 18.49 14.25 24.96
CA PRO A 296 18.77 14.81 26.26
C PRO A 296 17.46 15.27 26.90
N LEU A 297 17.33 15.03 28.19
CA LEU A 297 16.17 15.47 28.94
C LEU A 297 16.33 16.92 29.41
N LEU A 298 15.41 17.75 28.99
CA LEU A 298 15.20 19.07 29.52
C LEU A 298 14.56 19.00 30.93
N LYS A 299 14.47 20.12 31.63
CA LYS A 299 13.95 20.20 33.00
C LYS A 299 12.54 19.59 33.15
N ILE A 300 11.59 20.01 32.31
CA ILE A 300 10.19 19.57 32.39
C ILE A 300 10.04 18.03 32.26
N PRO A 301 10.58 17.37 31.20
CA PRO A 301 10.49 15.90 31.12
C PRO A 301 11.25 15.21 32.27
N SER A 302 12.32 15.77 32.82
CA SER A 302 13.02 15.23 34.01
C SER A 302 12.13 15.28 35.26
N GLU A 303 11.43 16.37 35.50
CA GLU A 303 10.47 16.51 36.60
C GLU A 303 9.28 15.52 36.47
N ILE A 304 8.80 15.33 35.25
CA ILE A 304 7.76 14.30 34.95
C ILE A 304 8.27 12.90 35.29
N LEU A 305 9.49 12.54 34.89
CA LEU A 305 10.07 11.23 35.23
C LEU A 305 10.19 11.06 36.76
N ALA A 306 10.68 12.07 37.48
CA ALA A 306 10.79 12.03 38.93
C ALA A 306 9.44 11.81 39.61
N LYS A 307 8.37 12.44 39.11
CA LYS A 307 6.99 12.29 39.60
C LYS A 307 6.46 10.84 39.49
N TYR A 308 6.92 10.08 38.47
CA TYR A 308 6.45 8.71 38.21
C TYR A 308 7.47 7.62 38.61
N ALA A 309 8.69 7.98 39.03
CA ALA A 309 9.81 7.06 39.26
C ALA A 309 9.48 5.88 40.21
N ASN A 310 8.61 6.09 41.20
CA ASN A 310 8.30 5.09 42.25
C ASN A 310 6.93 4.42 42.05
N LYS A 311 6.22 4.64 40.94
CA LYS A 311 4.84 4.17 40.77
C LYS A 311 4.73 2.82 40.07
N ASP A 312 5.82 2.32 39.44
CA ASP A 312 5.78 1.06 38.71
C ASP A 312 6.89 0.09 39.19
N LYS A 313 6.47 -1.15 39.51
CA LYS A 313 7.34 -2.28 39.88
C LYS A 313 7.77 -3.11 38.67
N THR A 314 7.22 -2.85 37.48
CA THR A 314 7.41 -3.69 36.26
C THR A 314 8.63 -3.29 35.44
N GLY A 315 9.40 -2.24 35.84
CA GLY A 315 10.54 -1.72 35.11
C GLY A 315 10.18 -0.77 33.97
N ILE A 316 8.90 -0.53 33.71
CA ILE A 316 8.41 0.45 32.74
C ILE A 316 8.67 1.86 33.29
N LEU A 317 9.10 2.79 32.42
CA LEU A 317 9.50 4.11 32.84
C LEU A 317 8.31 5.02 33.20
N LEU A 318 7.21 4.91 32.46
CA LEU A 318 6.02 5.75 32.61
C LEU A 318 4.73 4.91 32.47
N PRO A 319 3.66 5.21 33.22
CA PRO A 319 2.39 4.48 33.18
C PRO A 319 1.56 4.88 31.94
N VAL A 320 1.84 4.29 30.78
CA VAL A 320 1.24 4.67 29.50
C VAL A 320 -0.07 3.88 29.24
N PRO A 321 -1.24 4.53 29.26
CA PRO A 321 -2.52 3.92 28.95
C PRO A 321 -2.65 3.51 27.47
N THR A 322 -3.81 2.94 27.10
CA THR A 322 -4.11 2.64 25.69
C THR A 322 -4.12 3.91 24.84
N TYR A 323 -3.81 3.77 23.55
CA TYR A 323 -3.81 4.90 22.62
C TYR A 323 -5.17 5.62 22.55
N ALA A 324 -6.26 4.86 22.63
CA ALA A 324 -7.62 5.42 22.62
C ALA A 324 -7.88 6.29 23.86
N THR A 325 -7.46 5.83 25.04
CA THR A 325 -7.57 6.58 26.31
C THR A 325 -6.76 7.88 26.25
N LEU A 326 -5.52 7.79 25.77
CA LEU A 326 -4.65 8.98 25.62
C LEU A 326 -5.23 10.00 24.65
N LEU A 327 -5.73 9.53 23.49
CA LEU A 327 -6.30 10.41 22.47
C LEU A 327 -7.59 11.08 22.95
N PHE A 328 -8.44 10.33 23.64
CA PHE A 328 -9.65 10.89 24.24
C PHE A 328 -9.32 11.95 25.30
N GLY A 329 -8.40 11.61 26.22
CA GLY A 329 -8.03 12.52 27.30
C GLY A 329 -7.37 13.80 26.83
N ILE A 330 -6.42 13.71 25.89
CA ILE A 330 -5.74 14.94 25.40
C ILE A 330 -6.69 15.85 24.61
N LYS A 331 -7.69 15.31 23.90
CA LYS A 331 -8.73 16.12 23.27
C LYS A 331 -9.54 16.90 24.29
N ARG A 332 -9.93 16.24 25.39
CA ARG A 332 -10.65 16.90 26.48
C ARG A 332 -9.82 17.98 27.17
N ILE A 333 -8.52 17.71 27.39
CA ILE A 333 -7.60 18.71 27.95
C ILE A 333 -7.51 19.93 27.01
N ALA A 334 -7.37 19.70 25.71
CA ALA A 334 -7.31 20.77 24.73
C ALA A 334 -8.59 21.62 24.69
N GLU A 335 -9.76 20.98 24.74
CA GLU A 335 -11.04 21.68 24.86
C GLU A 335 -11.09 22.57 26.10
N MET A 336 -10.64 22.05 27.25
CA MET A 336 -10.57 22.82 28.50
C MET A 336 -9.57 23.98 28.45
N CYS A 337 -8.49 23.85 27.66
CA CYS A 337 -7.50 24.93 27.41
C CYS A 337 -7.94 25.90 26.31
N GLY A 338 -9.14 25.75 25.71
CA GLY A 338 -9.61 26.62 24.62
C GLY A 338 -8.89 26.41 23.29
N ILE A 339 -8.17 25.31 23.11
CA ILE A 339 -7.42 24.99 21.90
C ILE A 339 -8.38 24.49 20.81
N LYS A 340 -8.56 25.26 19.74
CA LYS A 340 -9.47 24.95 18.63
C LYS A 340 -8.89 23.98 17.59
N LYS A 341 -7.57 23.70 17.66
CA LYS A 341 -6.90 22.77 16.74
C LYS A 341 -7.36 21.33 16.97
N HIS A 342 -7.51 20.53 15.89
CA HIS A 342 -7.79 19.10 16.00
C HIS A 342 -6.56 18.38 16.56
N ILE A 343 -6.52 18.14 17.84
CA ILE A 343 -5.40 17.48 18.52
C ILE A 343 -5.34 15.98 18.18
N THR A 344 -4.13 15.53 17.90
CA THR A 344 -3.76 14.11 17.81
C THR A 344 -2.54 13.86 18.69
N TRP A 345 -2.35 12.62 19.16
CA TRP A 345 -1.15 12.33 19.96
C TRP A 345 0.16 12.63 19.21
N HIS A 346 0.19 12.41 17.89
CA HIS A 346 1.35 12.65 17.06
C HIS A 346 1.70 14.15 16.89
N MET A 347 0.77 15.04 17.23
CA MET A 347 1.00 16.49 17.26
C MET A 347 2.08 16.87 18.28
N SER A 348 2.22 16.15 19.41
CA SER A 348 3.31 16.38 20.37
C SER A 348 4.69 16.33 19.69
N ARG A 349 4.89 15.34 18.82
CA ARG A 349 6.13 15.18 18.07
C ARG A 349 6.32 16.26 17.00
N HIS A 350 5.23 16.75 16.38
CA HIS A 350 5.28 17.89 15.47
C HIS A 350 5.65 19.17 16.24
N THR A 351 5.07 19.38 17.42
CA THR A 351 5.37 20.49 18.32
C THR A 351 6.84 20.44 18.78
N PHE A 352 7.35 19.27 19.17
CA PHE A 352 8.77 19.10 19.48
C PHE A 352 9.66 19.58 18.34
N ALA A 353 9.40 19.09 17.13
CA ALA A 353 10.26 19.40 15.98
C ALA A 353 10.20 20.89 15.58
N SER A 354 9.00 21.46 15.54
CA SER A 354 8.77 22.83 15.07
C SER A 354 9.00 23.87 16.17
N GLU A 355 8.25 23.74 17.27
CA GLU A 355 8.17 24.77 18.31
C GLU A 355 9.33 24.67 19.30
N ILE A 356 9.62 23.45 19.80
CA ILE A 356 10.66 23.28 20.81
C ILE A 356 12.05 23.32 20.19
N CYS A 357 12.28 22.72 19.03
CA CYS A 357 13.62 22.60 18.45
C CYS A 357 13.90 23.67 17.38
N LEU A 358 13.14 23.66 16.27
CA LEU A 358 13.46 24.47 15.10
C LEU A 358 13.37 25.98 15.38
N LEU A 359 12.32 26.42 16.07
CA LEU A 359 12.18 27.84 16.47
C LEU A 359 13.24 28.28 17.48
N ASN A 360 13.85 27.38 18.22
CA ASN A 360 14.94 27.65 19.13
C ASN A 360 16.34 27.43 18.52
N GLY A 361 16.43 27.27 17.20
CA GLY A 361 17.70 27.22 16.48
C GLY A 361 18.40 25.87 16.47
N VAL A 362 17.72 24.77 16.88
CA VAL A 362 18.31 23.43 16.77
C VAL A 362 18.39 23.03 15.29
N PRO A 363 19.58 22.62 14.79
CA PRO A 363 19.73 22.20 13.39
C PRO A 363 18.82 21.04 13.01
N ILE A 364 18.32 21.04 11.77
CA ILE A 364 17.36 20.05 11.28
C ILE A 364 17.93 18.62 11.30
N GLU A 365 19.22 18.47 11.09
CA GLU A 365 19.96 17.20 11.16
C GLU A 365 19.92 16.63 12.59
N THR A 366 20.13 17.50 13.59
CA THR A 366 20.04 17.12 14.99
C THR A 366 18.62 16.70 15.35
N ILE A 367 17.61 17.46 14.92
CA ILE A 367 16.20 17.10 15.09
C ILE A 367 15.90 15.75 14.43
N SER A 368 16.40 15.52 13.21
CA SER A 368 16.22 14.28 12.47
C SER A 368 16.77 13.07 13.23
N ARG A 369 17.95 13.20 13.83
CA ARG A 369 18.58 12.16 14.67
C ARG A 369 17.79 11.89 15.95
N MET A 370 17.40 12.92 16.69
CA MET A 370 16.56 12.78 17.89
C MET A 370 15.23 12.11 17.58
N LEU A 371 14.62 12.45 16.43
CA LEU A 371 13.38 11.84 15.97
C LEU A 371 13.58 10.43 15.37
N GLY A 372 14.80 9.98 15.11
CA GLY A 372 15.10 8.67 14.49
C GLY A 372 14.52 8.54 13.08
N HIS A 373 14.64 9.57 12.25
CA HIS A 373 14.33 9.51 10.85
C HIS A 373 15.50 8.92 10.08
N THR A 374 15.23 8.01 9.13
CA THR A 374 16.25 7.43 8.24
C THR A 374 16.71 8.39 7.15
N ASP A 375 15.89 9.41 6.84
CA ASP A 375 16.17 10.43 5.84
C ASP A 375 15.75 11.80 6.40
N VAL A 376 16.65 12.78 6.33
CA VAL A 376 16.44 14.17 6.75
C VAL A 376 15.26 14.80 6.01
N LYS A 377 14.99 14.39 4.75
CA LYS A 377 13.81 14.83 3.99
C LYS A 377 12.49 14.59 4.74
N THR A 378 12.43 13.60 5.61
CA THR A 378 11.27 13.38 6.48
C THR A 378 11.11 14.47 7.51
N THR A 379 12.21 15.11 7.94
CA THR A 379 12.23 16.21 8.91
C THR A 379 12.00 17.56 8.24
N GLN A 380 12.32 17.69 6.96
CA GLN A 380 12.10 18.93 6.18
C GLN A 380 10.62 19.35 6.09
N ILE A 381 9.68 18.46 6.39
CA ILE A 381 8.26 18.82 6.52
C ILE A 381 8.00 19.85 7.63
N TYR A 382 8.90 19.95 8.62
CA TYR A 382 8.86 20.94 9.71
C TYR A 382 9.57 22.24 9.35
N ALA A 383 10.47 22.21 8.38
CA ALA A 383 11.30 23.33 7.96
C ALA A 383 10.56 24.32 7.03
N LYS A 384 9.24 24.53 7.23
CA LYS A 384 8.60 25.72 6.67
C LYS A 384 9.21 26.93 7.37
N THR A 385 10.23 27.50 6.72
CA THR A 385 10.90 28.69 7.22
C THR A 385 9.86 29.81 7.28
N SER A 386 9.41 30.16 8.47
CA SER A 386 8.59 31.36 8.67
C SER A 386 9.48 32.58 8.56
N ASP A 387 8.91 33.72 8.15
CA ASP A 387 9.64 35.00 8.14
C ASP A 387 10.28 35.33 9.51
N ALA A 388 9.67 34.84 10.59
CA ALA A 388 10.21 34.95 11.94
C ALA A 388 11.55 34.20 12.11
N VAL A 389 11.68 33.00 11.55
CA VAL A 389 12.95 32.24 11.58
C VAL A 389 14.01 32.93 10.74
N ILE A 390 13.63 33.38 9.52
CA ILE A 390 14.57 34.14 8.66
C ILE A 390 15.07 35.36 9.38
N ARG A 391 14.18 36.18 9.97
CA ARG A 391 14.53 37.38 10.71
C ARG A 391 15.49 37.08 11.86
N ARG A 392 15.16 36.09 12.69
CA ARG A 392 15.99 35.67 13.83
C ARG A 392 17.40 35.27 13.39
N ASP A 393 17.50 34.44 12.36
CA ASP A 393 18.77 33.89 11.88
C ASP A 393 19.63 35.01 11.26
N MET A 394 19.01 35.96 10.54
CA MET A 394 19.67 37.12 9.98
C MET A 394 20.11 38.12 11.08
N MET A 395 19.34 38.31 12.15
CA MET A 395 19.74 39.12 13.29
C MET A 395 20.98 38.53 13.99
N LYS A 396 20.99 37.23 14.27
CA LYS A 396 22.17 36.55 14.84
C LYS A 396 23.39 36.63 13.93
N LEU A 397 23.20 36.60 12.61
CA LEU A 397 24.30 36.79 11.66
C LEU A 397 24.82 38.23 11.71
N SER A 398 23.94 39.24 11.75
CA SER A 398 24.32 40.66 11.89
C SER A 398 25.15 40.88 13.14
N GLU A 399 24.65 40.42 14.30
CA GLU A 399 25.39 40.56 15.59
C GLU A 399 26.80 39.95 15.51
N ARG A 400 26.97 38.79 14.86
CA ARG A 400 28.30 38.17 14.68
C ARG A 400 29.20 38.99 13.77
N LEU A 401 28.64 39.48 12.63
CA LEU A 401 29.42 40.29 11.69
C LEU A 401 29.82 41.62 12.32
N ASP A 402 28.93 42.25 13.07
CA ASP A 402 29.22 43.52 13.79
C ASP A 402 30.34 43.35 14.84
N SER A 403 30.38 42.19 15.51
CA SER A 403 31.46 41.86 16.44
C SER A 403 32.81 41.65 15.74
N PHE A 404 32.84 41.21 14.49
CA PHE A 404 34.06 41.08 13.68
C PHE A 404 34.58 42.43 13.16
N ILE A 405 33.71 43.42 12.95
CA ILE A 405 34.09 44.75 12.44
C ILE A 405 34.62 45.64 13.57
N GLN A 406 34.25 45.34 14.82
CA GLN A 406 34.70 46.10 16.01
C GLN A 406 35.97 45.56 16.65
N SER A 407 36.48 44.41 16.19
CA SER A 407 37.74 43.79 16.59
C SER A 407 38.87 44.10 15.57
#